data_de0272d9aadc34c91161730f375637be
#
_entry.id   de0272d9aadc34c91161730f375637be
#
_cell.length_a   1.000
_cell.length_b   1.000
_cell.length_c   1.000
_cell.angle_alpha   90.00
_cell.angle_beta   90.00
_cell.angle_gamma   90.00
#
_symmetry.space_group_name_H-M   'P 1'
#
loop_
_entity.id
_entity.type
_entity.pdbx_description
1 polymer ?
#
loop_
_entity_poly.entity_id
_entity_poly.type
_entity_poly.pdbx_seq_one_letter_code
_entity_poly.pdbx_strand_id
1 'polypeptide(L)'
;VILDVRHQDDFSKGHIPQSIFIGIDGDFAPWVGSLILDIKQPILLVTPVGREEESITRLARVGYDNTLGYLKGGFESWKNEGKEYDTVNWVTADTLEELMAEKVPVFDVRKEGEYAAEHIEGVPSTPLNSINDHIEEFPKEEEFYVHCAGGYRSVIAASILKARGYHNIINAIGGFTSIKKTAIKTTNYVCPSTLKS
;
A
#
# COMPACT_ATOMS: atom_id res chain seq x y z
N VAL A 1 -7.62 0.42 15.39
CA VAL A 1 -6.87 -0.11 14.23
C VAL A 1 -5.50 -0.64 14.69
N ILE A 2 -5.01 -1.71 14.07
CA ILE A 2 -3.60 -2.14 14.19
C ILE A 2 -2.85 -1.44 13.05
N LEU A 3 -1.90 -0.59 13.41
CA LEU A 3 -1.08 0.15 12.47
C LEU A 3 0.35 -0.41 12.48
N ASP A 4 0.76 -1.01 11.36
CA ASP A 4 2.12 -1.50 11.16
C ASP A 4 2.95 -0.41 10.49
N VAL A 5 3.99 0.04 11.18
CA VAL A 5 4.85 1.13 10.72
C VAL A 5 6.26 0.66 10.33
N ARG A 6 6.46 -0.65 10.16
CA ARG A 6 7.73 -1.24 9.71
C ARG A 6 8.03 -0.88 8.26
N HIS A 7 9.09 -1.43 7.69
CA HIS A 7 9.37 -1.30 6.27
C HIS A 7 8.38 -2.12 5.43
N GLN A 8 8.05 -1.68 4.21
CA GLN A 8 7.10 -2.38 3.33
C GLN A 8 7.50 -3.83 3.03
N ASP A 9 8.79 -4.10 2.94
CA ASP A 9 9.28 -5.45 2.66
C ASP A 9 9.07 -6.38 3.86
N ASP A 10 9.20 -5.87 5.10
CA ASP A 10 8.96 -6.63 6.31
C ASP A 10 7.46 -6.90 6.48
N PHE A 11 6.63 -5.90 6.23
CA PHE A 11 5.18 -6.05 6.22
C PHE A 11 4.74 -7.09 5.20
N SER A 12 5.26 -7.03 3.98
CA SER A 12 4.89 -7.95 2.89
C SER A 12 5.27 -9.40 3.19
N LYS A 13 6.40 -9.63 3.88
CA LYS A 13 6.84 -10.96 4.30
C LYS A 13 6.02 -11.55 5.46
N GLY A 14 5.36 -10.70 6.23
CA GLY A 14 4.50 -11.13 7.33
C GLY A 14 3.97 -9.96 8.14
N HIS A 15 2.66 -9.97 8.39
CA HIS A 15 1.98 -8.97 9.19
C HIS A 15 0.80 -9.56 9.97
N ILE A 16 0.37 -8.87 11.01
CA ILE A 16 -0.82 -9.26 11.77
C ILE A 16 -2.04 -9.11 10.84
N PRO A 17 -2.92 -10.12 10.74
CA PRO A 17 -4.11 -10.03 9.92
C PRO A 17 -4.94 -8.78 10.23
N GLN A 18 -5.49 -8.14 9.20
CA GLN A 18 -6.26 -6.89 9.28
C GLN A 18 -5.47 -5.66 9.74
N SER A 19 -4.15 -5.72 9.90
CA SER A 19 -3.34 -4.54 10.15
C SER A 19 -3.24 -3.67 8.88
N ILE A 20 -3.24 -2.35 9.10
CA ILE A 20 -2.98 -1.36 8.05
C ILE A 20 -1.50 -1.01 8.07
N PHE A 21 -0.87 -1.01 6.92
CA PHE A 21 0.52 -0.63 6.76
C PHE A 21 0.65 0.86 6.41
N ILE A 22 1.45 1.60 7.17
CA ILE A 22 1.95 2.93 6.79
C ILE A 22 3.37 3.06 7.36
N GLY A 23 4.38 2.78 6.56
CA GLY A 23 5.78 2.72 7.00
C GLY A 23 6.30 4.07 7.50
N ILE A 24 6.99 4.05 8.63
CA ILE A 24 7.47 5.27 9.31
C ILE A 24 8.53 6.03 8.49
N ASP A 25 9.27 5.36 7.62
CA ASP A 25 10.33 5.96 6.80
C ASP A 25 9.82 6.50 5.45
N GLY A 26 8.53 6.32 5.15
CA GLY A 26 7.87 6.92 3.98
C GLY A 26 7.21 8.27 4.28
N ASP A 27 6.28 8.66 3.41
CA ASP A 27 5.41 9.83 3.61
C ASP A 27 4.38 9.55 4.73
N PHE A 28 4.87 9.23 5.94
CA PHE A 28 4.07 8.73 7.05
C PHE A 28 2.92 9.67 7.45
N ALA A 29 3.24 10.92 7.77
CA ALA A 29 2.25 11.88 8.26
C ALA A 29 1.13 12.18 7.24
N PRO A 30 1.42 12.45 5.95
CA PRO A 30 0.39 12.59 4.93
C PRO A 30 -0.51 11.37 4.79
N TRP A 31 0.06 10.15 4.82
CA TRP A 31 -0.74 8.94 4.65
C TRP A 31 -1.58 8.60 5.88
N VAL A 32 -1.05 8.80 7.10
CA VAL A 32 -1.85 8.67 8.32
C VAL A 32 -3.06 9.59 8.27
N GLY A 33 -2.84 10.89 7.96
CA GLY A 33 -3.92 11.86 7.89
C GLY A 33 -4.95 11.62 6.77
N SER A 34 -4.54 10.99 5.66
CA SER A 34 -5.45 10.71 4.54
C SER A 34 -6.25 9.41 4.72
N LEU A 35 -5.69 8.42 5.42
CA LEU A 35 -6.24 7.06 5.46
C LEU A 35 -6.91 6.71 6.79
N ILE A 36 -6.50 7.32 7.90
CA ILE A 36 -7.14 7.16 9.21
C ILE A 36 -8.01 8.39 9.45
N LEU A 37 -9.25 8.34 8.99
CA LEU A 37 -10.14 9.52 8.96
C LEU A 37 -10.56 10.02 10.35
N ASP A 38 -10.65 9.13 11.35
CA ASP A 38 -10.98 9.51 12.72
C ASP A 38 -9.71 9.77 13.53
N ILE A 39 -9.44 11.03 13.83
CA ILE A 39 -8.29 11.45 14.65
C ILE A 39 -8.32 10.86 16.07
N LYS A 40 -9.49 10.41 16.55
CA LYS A 40 -9.68 9.74 17.84
C LYS A 40 -9.59 8.22 17.75
N GLN A 41 -9.32 7.69 16.57
CA GLN A 41 -9.20 6.24 16.33
C GLN A 41 -8.21 5.63 17.33
N PRO A 42 -8.61 4.63 18.13
CA PRO A 42 -7.66 3.88 18.95
C PRO A 42 -6.67 3.13 18.08
N ILE A 43 -5.37 3.32 18.34
CA ILE A 43 -4.27 2.75 17.55
C ILE A 43 -3.43 1.82 18.42
N LEU A 44 -3.22 0.58 17.94
CA LEU A 44 -2.20 -0.34 18.42
C LEU A 44 -1.09 -0.40 17.37
N LEU A 45 0.17 -0.27 17.82
CA LEU A 45 1.32 -0.20 16.90
C LEU A 45 2.06 -1.51 16.77
N VAL A 46 2.48 -1.82 15.54
CA VAL A 46 3.55 -2.77 15.24
C VAL A 46 4.72 -1.97 14.69
N THR A 47 5.81 -1.90 15.44
CA THR A 47 6.96 -1.04 15.13
C THR A 47 8.22 -1.86 14.85
N PRO A 48 9.21 -1.31 14.14
CA PRO A 48 10.57 -1.81 14.29
C PRO A 48 11.00 -1.69 15.75
N VAL A 49 11.68 -2.71 16.27
CA VAL A 49 12.16 -2.72 17.66
C VAL A 49 13.07 -1.50 17.92
N GLY A 50 12.78 -0.76 18.99
CA GLY A 50 13.51 0.45 19.38
C GLY A 50 13.02 1.75 18.73
N ARG A 51 11.96 1.70 17.92
CA ARG A 51 11.35 2.89 17.29
C ARG A 51 9.94 3.18 17.81
N GLU A 52 9.56 2.63 18.93
CA GLU A 52 8.24 2.75 19.52
C GLU A 52 7.91 4.22 19.87
N GLU A 53 8.81 4.87 20.62
CA GLU A 53 8.63 6.29 21.00
C GLU A 53 8.61 7.23 19.79
N GLU A 54 9.45 6.98 18.79
CA GLU A 54 9.44 7.75 17.56
C GLU A 54 8.07 7.63 16.87
N SER A 55 7.55 6.41 16.77
CA SER A 55 6.27 6.13 16.12
C SER A 55 5.10 6.84 16.80
N ILE A 56 5.05 6.76 18.13
CA ILE A 56 4.04 7.46 18.96
C ILE A 56 4.16 8.98 18.79
N THR A 57 5.40 9.51 18.85
CA THR A 57 5.66 10.95 18.70
C THR A 57 5.22 11.47 17.33
N ARG A 58 5.49 10.70 16.26
CA ARG A 58 5.08 11.10 14.91
C ARG A 58 3.56 11.09 14.72
N LEU A 59 2.85 10.14 15.34
CA LEU A 59 1.39 10.13 15.38
C LEU A 59 0.84 11.34 16.13
N ALA A 60 1.36 11.62 17.32
CA ALA A 60 0.93 12.75 18.13
C ALA A 60 1.15 14.11 17.41
N ARG A 61 2.25 14.26 16.68
CA ARG A 61 2.54 15.49 15.88
C ARG A 61 1.50 15.78 14.80
N VAL A 62 0.75 14.78 14.35
CA VAL A 62 -0.33 14.95 13.38
C VAL A 62 -1.72 14.75 14.01
N GLY A 63 -1.77 14.77 15.36
CA GLY A 63 -2.99 14.83 16.16
C GLY A 63 -3.58 13.48 16.56
N TYR A 64 -2.89 12.35 16.29
CA TYR A 64 -3.36 11.02 16.69
C TYR A 64 -2.79 10.65 18.07
N ASP A 65 -3.44 11.16 19.12
CA ASP A 65 -2.99 11.00 20.51
C ASP A 65 -3.53 9.73 21.18
N ASN A 66 -4.42 8.97 20.51
CA ASN A 66 -5.05 7.78 21.08
C ASN A 66 -4.29 6.49 20.75
N THR A 67 -2.97 6.50 20.95
CA THR A 67 -2.15 5.29 20.85
C THR A 67 -2.30 4.50 22.15
N LEU A 68 -2.95 3.33 22.07
CA LEU A 68 -3.21 2.45 23.23
C LEU A 68 -1.97 1.66 23.68
N GLY A 69 -1.01 1.48 22.79
CA GLY A 69 0.21 0.74 23.03
C GLY A 69 0.85 0.21 21.75
N TYR A 70 1.87 -0.62 21.94
CA TYR A 70 2.59 -1.27 20.85
C TYR A 70 2.86 -2.74 21.16
N LEU A 71 3.11 -3.53 20.12
CA LEU A 71 3.46 -4.93 20.22
C LEU A 71 4.89 -5.05 20.77
N LYS A 72 5.01 -5.46 22.04
CA LYS A 72 6.31 -5.65 22.68
C LYS A 72 7.12 -6.74 21.97
N GLY A 73 8.36 -6.40 21.58
CA GLY A 73 9.23 -7.30 20.82
C GLY A 73 8.92 -7.34 19.32
N GLY A 74 8.02 -6.47 18.85
CA GLY A 74 7.68 -6.34 17.43
C GLY A 74 7.00 -7.57 16.83
N PHE A 75 6.95 -7.63 15.52
CA PHE A 75 6.26 -8.71 14.78
C PHE A 75 6.89 -10.09 15.01
N GLU A 76 8.18 -10.17 15.24
CA GLU A 76 8.86 -11.45 15.53
C GLU A 76 8.33 -12.10 16.82
N SER A 77 7.97 -11.31 17.83
CA SER A 77 7.33 -11.82 19.04
C SER A 77 5.99 -12.49 18.75
N TRP A 78 5.17 -11.86 17.88
CA TRP A 78 3.89 -12.42 17.42
C TRP A 78 4.08 -13.77 16.73
N LYS A 79 5.03 -13.83 15.82
CA LYS A 79 5.35 -15.02 15.02
C LYS A 79 5.90 -16.15 15.89
N ASN A 80 6.79 -15.83 16.84
CA ASN A 80 7.38 -16.82 17.75
C ASN A 80 6.35 -17.43 18.71
N GLU A 81 5.26 -16.74 19.02
CA GLU A 81 4.12 -17.28 19.76
C GLU A 81 3.22 -18.19 18.93
N GLY A 82 3.55 -18.45 17.67
CA GLY A 82 2.79 -19.31 16.76
C GLY A 82 1.43 -18.75 16.33
N LYS A 83 1.27 -17.43 16.42
CA LYS A 83 0.01 -16.75 16.01
C LYS A 83 -0.08 -16.67 14.49
N GLU A 84 -1.31 -16.65 13.98
CA GLU A 84 -1.57 -16.44 12.55
C GLU A 84 -1.00 -15.10 12.07
N TYR A 85 -0.47 -15.11 10.88
CA TYR A 85 -0.04 -13.91 10.16
C TYR A 85 -0.37 -14.04 8.68
N ASP A 86 -0.45 -12.91 8.02
CA ASP A 86 -0.72 -12.81 6.60
C ASP A 86 0.49 -12.23 5.86
N THR A 87 0.49 -12.32 4.54
CA THR A 87 1.57 -11.83 3.65
C THR A 87 0.97 -11.02 2.50
N VAL A 88 1.78 -10.22 1.84
CA VAL A 88 1.41 -9.61 0.56
C VAL A 88 2.17 -10.31 -0.55
N ASN A 89 1.45 -11.02 -1.43
CA ASN A 89 2.03 -11.63 -2.62
C ASN A 89 2.53 -10.56 -3.58
N TRP A 90 3.55 -10.90 -4.37
CA TRP A 90 4.14 -9.95 -5.29
C TRP A 90 4.62 -10.61 -6.58
N VAL A 91 4.72 -9.80 -7.63
CA VAL A 91 5.33 -10.15 -8.91
C VAL A 91 6.34 -9.09 -9.33
N THR A 92 7.29 -9.47 -10.18
CA THR A 92 8.18 -8.52 -10.84
C THR A 92 7.48 -7.83 -12.01
N ALA A 93 8.07 -6.75 -12.54
CA ALA A 93 7.54 -6.09 -13.72
C ALA A 93 7.57 -7.00 -14.97
N ASP A 94 8.60 -7.84 -15.11
CA ASP A 94 8.70 -8.81 -16.21
C ASP A 94 7.60 -9.88 -16.13
N THR A 95 7.33 -10.40 -14.93
CA THR A 95 6.21 -11.34 -14.71
C THR A 95 4.87 -10.67 -14.99
N LEU A 96 4.70 -9.40 -14.57
CA LEU A 96 3.48 -8.65 -14.86
C LEU A 96 3.27 -8.46 -16.36
N GLU A 97 4.34 -8.24 -17.14
CA GLU A 97 4.28 -8.15 -18.61
C GLU A 97 3.69 -9.42 -19.23
N GLU A 98 4.18 -10.59 -18.79
CA GLU A 98 3.67 -11.89 -19.26
C GLU A 98 2.19 -12.06 -18.91
N LEU A 99 1.80 -11.76 -17.67
CA LEU A 99 0.44 -11.88 -17.18
C LEU A 99 -0.53 -10.90 -17.88
N MET A 100 -0.10 -9.70 -18.21
CA MET A 100 -0.92 -8.74 -18.96
C MET A 100 -1.27 -9.20 -20.38
N ALA A 101 -0.48 -10.08 -20.98
CA ALA A 101 -0.85 -10.73 -22.25
C ALA A 101 -2.07 -11.65 -22.07
N GLU A 102 -2.32 -12.15 -20.87
CA GLU A 102 -3.49 -12.95 -20.49
C GLU A 102 -4.69 -12.10 -20.03
N LYS A 103 -4.55 -10.75 -20.05
CA LYS A 103 -5.57 -9.75 -19.69
C LYS A 103 -5.97 -9.80 -18.20
N VAL A 104 -5.03 -10.06 -17.31
CA VAL A 104 -5.28 -9.98 -15.87
C VAL A 104 -5.67 -8.55 -15.43
N PRO A 105 -6.53 -8.40 -14.40
CA PRO A 105 -6.87 -7.09 -13.87
C PRO A 105 -5.68 -6.41 -13.20
N VAL A 106 -5.33 -5.20 -13.64
CA VAL A 106 -4.25 -4.38 -13.07
C VAL A 106 -4.81 -3.02 -12.67
N PHE A 107 -4.37 -2.47 -11.54
CA PHE A 107 -4.84 -1.18 -11.01
C PHE A 107 -3.68 -0.27 -10.66
N ASP A 108 -3.78 1.00 -11.06
CA ASP A 108 -2.79 2.03 -10.71
C ASP A 108 -3.26 2.83 -9.50
N VAL A 109 -2.55 2.69 -8.37
CA VAL A 109 -2.88 3.39 -7.12
C VAL A 109 -2.05 4.67 -6.92
N ARG A 110 -1.44 5.21 -7.97
CA ARG A 110 -0.73 6.48 -7.92
C ARG A 110 -1.73 7.65 -7.82
N LYS A 111 -1.20 8.83 -7.59
CA LYS A 111 -2.02 10.06 -7.61
C LYS A 111 -2.55 10.32 -9.03
N GLU A 112 -3.72 10.91 -9.13
CA GLU A 112 -4.35 11.27 -10.42
C GLU A 112 -3.41 12.04 -11.36
N GLY A 113 -2.64 13.00 -10.84
CA GLY A 113 -1.69 13.76 -11.66
C GLY A 113 -0.52 12.91 -12.20
N GLU A 114 -0.09 11.86 -11.48
CA GLU A 114 0.91 10.91 -11.99
C GLU A 114 0.33 10.03 -13.08
N TYR A 115 -0.90 9.56 -12.88
CA TYR A 115 -1.64 8.77 -13.85
C TYR A 115 -1.92 9.57 -15.12
N ALA A 116 -2.43 10.80 -14.99
CA ALA A 116 -2.70 11.68 -16.11
C ALA A 116 -1.44 12.04 -16.92
N ALA A 117 -0.29 12.11 -16.27
CA ALA A 117 0.98 12.35 -16.93
C ALA A 117 1.44 11.18 -17.81
N GLU A 118 1.35 9.97 -17.31
CA GLU A 118 1.71 8.74 -18.02
C GLU A 118 1.21 7.54 -17.22
N HIS A 119 0.57 6.58 -17.87
CA HIS A 119 0.06 5.35 -17.24
C HIS A 119 0.12 4.16 -18.21
N ILE A 120 -0.10 2.95 -17.70
CA ILE A 120 -0.23 1.75 -18.54
C ILE A 120 -1.53 1.83 -19.33
N GLU A 121 -1.46 1.61 -20.66
CA GLU A 121 -2.64 1.66 -21.52
C GLU A 121 -3.74 0.68 -21.04
N GLY A 122 -4.94 1.18 -20.82
CA GLY A 122 -6.11 0.39 -20.44
C GLY A 122 -6.21 0.01 -18.96
N VAL A 123 -5.23 0.40 -18.12
CA VAL A 123 -5.27 0.19 -16.67
C VAL A 123 -6.05 1.32 -15.99
N PRO A 124 -7.05 1.04 -15.14
CA PRO A 124 -7.80 2.07 -14.43
C PRO A 124 -6.97 2.76 -13.34
N SER A 125 -7.33 4.02 -13.06
CA SER A 125 -6.80 4.81 -11.94
C SER A 125 -7.66 4.60 -10.70
N THR A 126 -7.06 4.11 -9.64
CA THR A 126 -7.69 3.90 -8.32
C THR A 126 -6.81 4.50 -7.23
N PRO A 127 -6.72 5.85 -7.15
CA PRO A 127 -5.72 6.52 -6.33
C PRO A 127 -5.81 6.14 -4.84
N LEU A 128 -4.67 5.86 -4.21
CA LEU A 128 -4.61 5.45 -2.80
C LEU A 128 -5.32 6.43 -1.85
N ASN A 129 -5.22 7.73 -2.10
CA ASN A 129 -5.85 8.76 -1.24
C ASN A 129 -7.38 8.74 -1.27
N SER A 130 -7.98 8.14 -2.28
CA SER A 130 -9.43 7.94 -2.45
C SER A 130 -9.80 6.45 -2.60
N ILE A 131 -8.93 5.54 -2.17
CA ILE A 131 -9.12 4.09 -2.36
C ILE A 131 -10.48 3.59 -1.85
N ASN A 132 -11.03 4.26 -0.84
CA ASN A 132 -12.34 3.92 -0.29
C ASN A 132 -13.48 4.10 -1.29
N ASP A 133 -13.35 5.04 -2.21
CA ASP A 133 -14.34 5.33 -3.23
C ASP A 133 -14.28 4.32 -4.39
N HIS A 134 -13.17 3.59 -4.48
CA HIS A 134 -12.87 2.61 -5.54
C HIS A 134 -12.95 1.15 -5.08
N ILE A 135 -13.33 0.88 -3.82
CA ILE A 135 -13.31 -0.48 -3.25
C ILE A 135 -14.08 -1.50 -4.09
N GLU A 136 -15.22 -1.10 -4.66
CA GLU A 136 -16.09 -1.98 -5.43
C GLU A 136 -15.54 -2.27 -6.85
N GLU A 137 -14.51 -1.55 -7.29
CA GLU A 137 -13.87 -1.78 -8.58
C GLU A 137 -12.88 -2.96 -8.55
N PHE A 138 -12.43 -3.35 -7.34
CA PHE A 138 -11.49 -4.46 -7.20
C PHE A 138 -12.22 -5.80 -7.23
N PRO A 139 -11.70 -6.80 -7.97
CA PRO A 139 -12.30 -8.14 -8.03
C PRO A 139 -12.20 -8.86 -6.68
N LYS A 140 -13.26 -9.58 -6.30
CA LYS A 140 -13.28 -10.39 -5.07
C LYS A 140 -12.88 -11.85 -5.31
N GLU A 141 -13.14 -12.37 -6.51
CA GLU A 141 -13.05 -13.80 -6.81
C GLU A 141 -11.83 -14.18 -7.64
N GLU A 142 -11.21 -13.22 -8.33
CA GLU A 142 -10.04 -13.45 -9.17
C GLU A 142 -8.82 -12.65 -8.70
N GLU A 143 -7.62 -13.12 -9.00
CA GLU A 143 -6.39 -12.40 -8.71
C GLU A 143 -6.32 -11.09 -9.47
N PHE A 144 -5.87 -10.05 -8.80
CA PHE A 144 -5.63 -8.76 -9.40
C PHE A 144 -4.33 -8.13 -8.90
N TYR A 145 -3.79 -7.27 -9.72
CA TYR A 145 -2.46 -6.71 -9.53
C TYR A 145 -2.55 -5.21 -9.27
N VAL A 146 -1.78 -4.74 -8.30
CA VAL A 146 -1.70 -3.32 -8.00
C VAL A 146 -0.29 -2.81 -8.15
N HIS A 147 -0.12 -1.62 -8.69
CA HIS A 147 1.16 -0.94 -8.70
C HIS A 147 1.03 0.51 -8.27
N CYS A 148 2.15 1.06 -7.79
CA CYS A 148 2.31 2.51 -7.62
C CYS A 148 3.58 2.98 -8.35
N ALA A 149 4.23 4.05 -7.92
CA ALA A 149 5.47 4.49 -8.56
C ALA A 149 6.66 3.56 -8.26
N GLY A 150 6.88 3.20 -6.98
CA GLY A 150 8.07 2.46 -6.54
C GLY A 150 7.80 1.29 -5.59
N GLY A 151 6.54 0.98 -5.25
CA GLY A 151 6.18 -0.18 -4.42
C GLY A 151 5.68 0.14 -3.00
N TYR A 152 5.88 1.35 -2.47
CA TYR A 152 5.45 1.72 -1.13
C TYR A 152 3.91 1.88 -1.02
N ARG A 153 3.31 2.73 -1.86
CA ARG A 153 1.87 3.03 -1.84
C ARG A 153 1.00 1.81 -2.19
N SER A 154 1.49 0.94 -3.06
CA SER A 154 0.78 -0.30 -3.43
C SER A 154 0.73 -1.30 -2.27
N VAL A 155 1.74 -1.33 -1.38
CA VAL A 155 1.66 -2.13 -0.15
C VAL A 155 0.66 -1.51 0.85
N ILE A 156 0.57 -0.18 0.95
CA ILE A 156 -0.49 0.46 1.74
C ILE A 156 -1.87 0.06 1.18
N ALA A 157 -2.08 0.19 -0.13
CA ALA A 157 -3.32 -0.22 -0.78
C ALA A 157 -3.64 -1.70 -0.50
N ALA A 158 -2.65 -2.59 -0.63
CA ALA A 158 -2.81 -4.01 -0.35
C ALA A 158 -3.24 -4.25 1.10
N SER A 159 -2.64 -3.57 2.08
CA SER A 159 -3.01 -3.71 3.48
C SER A 159 -4.46 -3.31 3.75
N ILE A 160 -4.92 -2.21 3.15
CA ILE A 160 -6.30 -1.73 3.27
C ILE A 160 -7.29 -2.71 2.64
N LEU A 161 -6.99 -3.17 1.42
CA LEU A 161 -7.84 -4.11 0.69
C LEU A 161 -7.91 -5.46 1.40
N LYS A 162 -6.79 -6.00 1.89
CA LYS A 162 -6.77 -7.24 2.68
C LYS A 162 -7.56 -7.11 3.97
N ALA A 163 -7.46 -5.99 4.69
CA ALA A 163 -8.26 -5.72 5.89
C ALA A 163 -9.76 -5.66 5.61
N ARG A 164 -10.17 -5.53 4.33
CA ARG A 164 -11.56 -5.53 3.85
C ARG A 164 -11.97 -6.81 3.13
N GLY A 165 -11.13 -7.85 3.21
CA GLY A 165 -11.44 -9.17 2.68
C GLY A 165 -11.01 -9.44 1.24
N TYR A 166 -10.21 -8.57 0.62
CA TYR A 166 -9.62 -8.81 -0.70
C TYR A 166 -8.27 -9.51 -0.54
N HIS A 167 -8.29 -10.85 -0.42
CA HIS A 167 -7.08 -11.64 -0.16
C HIS A 167 -6.31 -12.04 -1.42
N ASN A 168 -6.88 -11.82 -2.58
CA ASN A 168 -6.39 -12.17 -3.92
C ASN A 168 -5.58 -11.05 -4.60
N ILE A 169 -5.17 -10.04 -3.84
CA ILE A 169 -4.35 -8.91 -4.31
C ILE A 169 -2.87 -9.28 -4.40
N ILE A 170 -2.22 -8.87 -5.48
CA ILE A 170 -0.80 -9.07 -5.75
C ILE A 170 -0.13 -7.72 -6.03
N ASN A 171 0.98 -7.45 -5.36
CA ASN A 171 1.74 -6.21 -5.54
C ASN A 171 2.78 -6.34 -6.66
N ALA A 172 2.80 -5.42 -7.62
CA ALA A 172 3.88 -5.31 -8.60
C ALA A 172 5.06 -4.54 -7.98
N ILE A 173 6.12 -5.26 -7.58
CA ILE A 173 7.29 -4.65 -6.94
C ILE A 173 8.06 -3.74 -7.91
N GLY A 174 8.66 -2.67 -7.36
CA GLY A 174 9.32 -1.64 -8.15
C GLY A 174 8.36 -0.71 -8.91
N GLY A 175 7.06 -1.06 -8.95
CA GLY A 175 5.99 -0.22 -9.48
C GLY A 175 6.22 0.29 -10.89
N PHE A 176 5.64 1.43 -11.23
CA PHE A 176 5.71 2.04 -12.55
C PHE A 176 7.15 2.30 -13.02
N THR A 177 8.06 2.59 -12.09
CA THR A 177 9.50 2.77 -12.40
C THR A 177 10.13 1.51 -13.00
N SER A 178 9.74 0.32 -12.55
CA SER A 178 10.20 -0.95 -13.11
C SER A 178 9.41 -1.34 -14.35
N ILE A 179 8.10 -1.11 -14.35
CA ILE A 179 7.20 -1.38 -15.48
C ILE A 179 7.65 -0.63 -16.75
N LYS A 180 8.09 0.62 -16.64
CA LYS A 180 8.63 1.40 -17.78
C LYS A 180 9.90 0.81 -18.43
N LYS A 181 10.53 -0.18 -17.82
CA LYS A 181 11.70 -0.87 -18.38
C LYS A 181 11.33 -2.14 -19.15
N THR A 182 10.06 -2.53 -19.14
CA THR A 182 9.50 -3.68 -19.85
C THR A 182 8.87 -3.25 -21.18
N ALA A 183 8.29 -4.19 -21.92
CA ALA A 183 7.55 -3.90 -23.15
C ALA A 183 6.06 -3.56 -22.91
N ILE A 184 5.62 -3.45 -21.65
CA ILE A 184 4.27 -3.01 -21.30
C ILE A 184 4.04 -1.62 -21.90
N LYS A 185 2.97 -1.49 -22.69
CA LYS A 185 2.62 -0.22 -23.33
C LYS A 185 2.13 0.81 -22.33
N THR A 186 2.73 1.99 -22.38
CA THR A 186 2.29 3.16 -21.64
C THR A 186 1.81 4.25 -22.57
N THR A 187 0.97 5.13 -22.04
CA THR A 187 0.54 6.34 -22.77
C THR A 187 1.73 7.28 -22.99
N ASN A 188 1.60 8.19 -23.94
CA ASN A 188 2.61 9.23 -24.12
C ASN A 188 2.68 10.13 -22.89
N TYR A 189 3.90 10.45 -22.46
CA TYR A 189 4.10 11.36 -21.32
C TYR A 189 3.57 12.76 -21.65
N VAL A 190 2.74 13.28 -20.77
CA VAL A 190 2.23 14.65 -20.80
C VAL A 190 2.72 15.39 -19.55
N CYS A 191 3.36 16.55 -19.73
CA CYS A 191 3.84 17.32 -18.59
C CYS A 191 2.65 17.77 -17.71
N PRO A 192 2.68 17.50 -16.38
CA PRO A 192 1.57 17.88 -15.49
C PRO A 192 1.23 19.38 -15.51
N SER A 193 2.19 20.25 -15.85
CA SER A 193 1.95 21.70 -15.98
C SER A 193 1.04 22.07 -17.16
N THR A 194 0.91 21.18 -18.16
CA THR A 194 0.04 21.40 -19.34
C THR A 194 -1.36 20.82 -19.12
N LEU A 195 -1.57 20.03 -18.07
CA LEU A 195 -2.88 19.44 -17.72
C LEU A 195 -3.79 20.41 -16.94
N LYS A 196 -3.27 21.61 -16.59
CA LYS A 196 -4.02 22.67 -15.89
C LYS A 196 -4.58 23.68 -16.89
N SER A 197 -5.47 23.25 -17.76
CA SER A 197 -6.27 24.16 -18.59
C SER A 197 -7.74 23.76 -18.54
#